data_c57e4e14dd6a6c2100aaea8a36c2c3b4
#
_entry.id   c57e4e14dd6a6c2100aaea8a36c2c3b4
#
_cell.length_a   1.000
_cell.length_b   1.000
_cell.length_c   1.000
_cell.angle_alpha   90.00
_cell.angle_beta   90.00
_cell.angle_gamma   90.00
#
_symmetry.space_group_name_H-M   'P 1'
#
loop_
_entity.id
_entity.type
_entity.pdbx_description
1 polymer ?
#
loop_
_entity_poly.entity_id
_entity_poly.type
_entity_poly.pdbx_seq_one_letter_code
_entity_poly.pdbx_strand_id
1 'polypeptide(L)'
;VQLVLVRHAQPGRVLTTSGPADPELTELGVEQARRVPAVIARFAGGEHRIARVVSSPQRRARDTAAPTAEKLGLPVEVLDGLAEYDRDLPAYIPIEDAKRDFRATYDRIKAGHLPEQIDGPAFVARVLGTVSELVAAAEPADTVVAFAHGGVVNVLLQDILGLERPLTFPIDYCSITRILFSRSGNRTAATINENSHVWDLLPRNRPAAACDAI
;
A
#
# COMPACT_ATOMS: atom_id res chain seq x y z
N VAL A 1 5.13 -16.66 10.18
CA VAL A 1 4.59 -16.02 8.97
C VAL A 1 5.25 -14.66 8.79
N GLN A 2 5.62 -14.33 7.57
CA GLN A 2 6.06 -12.99 7.18
C GLN A 2 5.01 -12.36 6.26
N LEU A 3 4.53 -11.17 6.60
CA LEU A 3 3.70 -10.34 5.74
C LEU A 3 4.55 -9.22 5.16
N VAL A 4 4.63 -9.16 3.84
CA VAL A 4 5.33 -8.12 3.07
C VAL A 4 4.27 -7.23 2.41
N LEU A 5 4.07 -6.05 2.95
CA LEU A 5 3.13 -5.06 2.43
C LEU A 5 3.84 -4.15 1.43
N VAL A 6 3.25 -4.00 0.27
CA VAL A 6 3.71 -3.09 -0.79
C VAL A 6 2.62 -2.06 -1.05
N ARG A 7 2.90 -0.78 -0.85
CA ARG A 7 1.98 0.27 -1.29
C ARG A 7 1.93 0.28 -2.82
N HIS A 8 0.74 0.47 -3.38
CA HIS A 8 0.57 0.63 -4.83
C HIS A 8 1.50 1.71 -5.41
N ALA A 9 1.84 1.57 -6.68
CA ALA A 9 2.59 2.55 -7.46
C ALA A 9 1.77 3.83 -7.71
N GLN A 10 2.40 4.87 -8.24
CA GLN A 10 1.75 6.16 -8.48
C GLN A 10 0.58 6.04 -9.46
N PRO A 11 -0.66 6.35 -9.02
CA PRO A 11 -1.83 6.39 -9.91
C PRO A 11 -2.07 7.80 -10.44
N GLY A 12 -2.87 7.90 -11.49
CA GLY A 12 -3.36 9.16 -12.01
C GLY A 12 -4.38 9.82 -11.07
N ARG A 13 -4.63 11.11 -11.29
CA ARG A 13 -5.75 11.84 -10.68
C ARG A 13 -7.05 11.50 -11.43
N VAL A 14 -8.10 11.20 -10.69
CA VAL A 14 -9.43 10.93 -11.26
C VAL A 14 -10.51 11.64 -10.46
N LEU A 15 -11.43 12.28 -11.16
CA LEU A 15 -12.70 12.81 -10.65
C LEU A 15 -13.82 12.16 -11.46
N THR A 16 -14.76 11.51 -10.80
CA THR A 16 -15.90 10.88 -11.48
C THR A 16 -17.19 11.62 -11.16
N THR A 17 -18.11 11.61 -12.10
CA THR A 17 -19.50 12.11 -11.89
C THR A 17 -20.45 11.02 -11.43
N SER A 18 -20.02 9.75 -11.49
CA SER A 18 -20.79 8.60 -11.06
C SER A 18 -19.87 7.46 -10.60
N GLY A 19 -20.18 6.89 -9.45
CA GLY A 19 -19.43 5.78 -8.87
C GLY A 19 -18.07 6.15 -8.27
N PRO A 20 -17.35 5.18 -7.73
CA PRO A 20 -16.04 5.36 -7.11
C PRO A 20 -14.96 5.72 -8.13
N ALA A 21 -13.96 6.50 -7.69
CA ALA A 21 -12.77 6.77 -8.47
C ALA A 21 -11.74 5.62 -8.30
N ASP A 22 -11.42 4.94 -9.39
CA ASP A 22 -10.44 3.84 -9.39
C ASP A 22 -9.38 4.04 -10.50
N PRO A 23 -8.38 4.93 -10.27
CA PRO A 23 -7.42 5.32 -11.27
C PRO A 23 -6.46 4.21 -11.68
N GLU A 24 -6.04 4.28 -12.95
CA GLU A 24 -4.91 3.54 -13.51
C GLU A 24 -3.57 4.09 -12.96
N LEU A 25 -2.52 3.32 -13.13
CA LEU A 25 -1.16 3.79 -12.88
C LEU A 25 -0.75 4.83 -13.95
N THR A 26 0.03 5.81 -13.53
CA THR A 26 0.76 6.67 -14.47
C THR A 26 1.90 5.89 -15.14
N GLU A 27 2.50 6.42 -16.21
CA GLU A 27 3.71 5.84 -16.81
C GLU A 27 4.82 5.66 -15.77
N LEU A 28 4.99 6.65 -14.89
CA LEU A 28 5.92 6.59 -13.78
C LEU A 28 5.53 5.47 -12.79
N GLY A 29 4.24 5.32 -12.50
CA GLY A 29 3.73 4.24 -11.65
C GLY A 29 3.98 2.86 -12.23
N VAL A 30 3.84 2.70 -13.55
CA VAL A 30 4.17 1.45 -14.24
C VAL A 30 5.66 1.11 -14.08
N GLU A 31 6.55 2.11 -14.22
CA GLU A 31 7.99 1.91 -14.02
C GLU A 31 8.32 1.58 -12.55
N GLN A 32 7.67 2.24 -11.58
CA GLN A 32 7.81 1.89 -10.16
C GLN A 32 7.41 0.44 -9.91
N ALA A 33 6.26 0.00 -10.44
CA ALA A 33 5.76 -1.37 -10.27
C ALA A 33 6.71 -2.42 -10.85
N ARG A 34 7.37 -2.15 -11.98
CA ARG A 34 8.36 -3.04 -12.60
C ARG A 34 9.59 -3.30 -11.74
N ARG A 35 9.94 -2.41 -10.83
CA ARG A 35 11.10 -2.57 -9.93
C ARG A 35 10.82 -3.45 -8.71
N VAL A 36 9.57 -3.60 -8.31
CA VAL A 36 9.15 -4.36 -7.12
C VAL A 36 9.54 -5.84 -7.18
N PRO A 37 9.34 -6.57 -8.28
CA PRO A 37 9.60 -8.01 -8.33
C PRO A 37 11.02 -8.43 -7.93
N ALA A 38 12.04 -7.60 -8.27
CA ALA A 38 13.43 -7.90 -7.96
C ALA A 38 13.71 -7.85 -6.45
N VAL A 39 13.01 -6.96 -5.73
CA VAL A 39 13.15 -6.83 -4.27
C VAL A 39 12.36 -7.91 -3.56
N ILE A 40 11.13 -8.17 -4.02
CA ILE A 40 10.28 -9.22 -3.42
C ILE A 40 10.96 -10.59 -3.50
N ALA A 41 11.62 -10.91 -4.61
CA ALA A 41 12.33 -12.18 -4.75
C ALA A 41 13.39 -12.44 -3.66
N ARG A 42 13.92 -11.39 -3.00
CA ARG A 42 14.89 -11.51 -1.91
C ARG A 42 14.28 -12.06 -0.61
N PHE A 43 12.96 -12.04 -0.47
CA PHE A 43 12.26 -12.57 0.70
C PHE A 43 11.97 -14.08 0.57
N ALA A 44 12.31 -14.70 -0.55
CA ALA A 44 12.34 -16.14 -0.72
C ALA A 44 13.76 -16.65 -0.52
N GLY A 45 13.94 -17.68 0.27
CA GLY A 45 15.24 -18.34 0.50
C GLY A 45 15.35 -18.98 1.86
N GLY A 46 16.24 -19.94 2.01
CA GLY A 46 16.35 -20.79 3.20
C GLY A 46 15.05 -21.56 3.42
N GLU A 47 14.44 -21.40 4.59
CA GLU A 47 13.16 -22.01 4.95
C GLU A 47 11.93 -21.18 4.50
N HIS A 48 12.13 -19.95 3.99
CA HIS A 48 11.05 -19.05 3.62
C HIS A 48 10.67 -19.20 2.14
N ARG A 49 9.38 -19.32 1.88
CA ARG A 49 8.82 -19.33 0.53
C ARG A 49 7.79 -18.21 0.39
N ILE A 50 7.73 -17.57 -0.78
CA ILE A 50 6.62 -16.71 -1.11
C ILE A 50 5.45 -17.62 -1.50
N ALA A 51 4.47 -17.75 -0.62
CA ALA A 51 3.37 -18.68 -0.78
C ALA A 51 2.18 -18.04 -1.51
N ARG A 52 1.94 -16.74 -1.31
CA ARG A 52 0.77 -16.04 -1.85
C ARG A 52 1.13 -14.62 -2.27
N VAL A 53 0.47 -14.17 -3.35
CA VAL A 53 0.41 -12.76 -3.74
C VAL A 53 -1.05 -12.33 -3.64
N VAL A 54 -1.32 -11.39 -2.76
CA VAL A 54 -2.67 -10.86 -2.53
C VAL A 54 -2.72 -9.37 -2.87
N SER A 55 -3.87 -8.86 -3.24
CA SER A 55 -4.05 -7.45 -3.60
C SER A 55 -5.37 -6.90 -3.09
N SER A 56 -5.39 -5.61 -2.79
CA SER A 56 -6.61 -4.81 -2.72
C SER A 56 -7.42 -4.92 -4.02
N PRO A 57 -8.77 -4.79 -3.98
CA PRO A 57 -9.59 -4.79 -5.18
C PRO A 57 -9.37 -3.55 -6.08
N GLN A 58 -8.81 -2.47 -5.55
CA GLN A 58 -8.59 -1.23 -6.29
C GLN A 58 -7.53 -1.40 -7.38
N ARG A 59 -7.83 -0.89 -8.59
CA ARG A 59 -7.05 -1.10 -9.80
C ARG A 59 -5.56 -0.80 -9.62
N ARG A 60 -5.23 0.35 -9.03
CA ARG A 60 -3.84 0.75 -8.76
C ARG A 60 -3.02 -0.28 -7.98
N ALA A 61 -3.66 -1.02 -7.05
CA ALA A 61 -2.97 -2.07 -6.30
C ALA A 61 -2.81 -3.35 -7.13
N ARG A 62 -3.83 -3.75 -7.88
CA ARG A 62 -3.78 -4.92 -8.77
C ARG A 62 -2.76 -4.75 -9.88
N ASP A 63 -2.73 -3.56 -10.52
CA ASP A 63 -1.77 -3.25 -11.58
C ASP A 63 -0.33 -3.23 -11.05
N THR A 64 -0.13 -2.82 -9.79
CA THR A 64 1.19 -2.90 -9.12
C THR A 64 1.57 -4.34 -8.78
N ALA A 65 0.62 -5.20 -8.45
CA ALA A 65 0.86 -6.60 -8.09
C ALA A 65 1.24 -7.46 -9.31
N ALA A 66 0.69 -7.15 -10.48
CA ALA A 66 0.77 -7.97 -11.68
C ALA A 66 2.22 -8.37 -12.08
N PRO A 67 3.21 -7.46 -12.17
CA PRO A 67 4.58 -7.82 -12.52
C PRO A 67 5.25 -8.77 -11.51
N THR A 68 4.88 -8.65 -10.22
CA THR A 68 5.42 -9.52 -9.16
C THR A 68 4.80 -10.91 -9.25
N ALA A 69 3.49 -10.99 -9.43
CA ALA A 69 2.76 -12.24 -9.58
C ALA A 69 3.26 -13.03 -10.82
N GLU A 70 3.43 -12.34 -11.95
CA GLU A 70 3.99 -12.91 -13.18
C GLU A 70 5.39 -13.49 -12.93
N LYS A 71 6.28 -12.73 -12.32
CA LYS A 71 7.65 -13.18 -12.03
C LYS A 71 7.71 -14.38 -11.11
N LEU A 72 6.77 -14.48 -10.16
CA LEU A 72 6.71 -15.59 -9.20
C LEU A 72 5.91 -16.79 -9.71
N GLY A 73 5.19 -16.65 -10.81
CA GLY A 73 4.28 -17.69 -11.32
C GLY A 73 3.10 -17.97 -10.39
N LEU A 74 2.68 -16.96 -9.60
CA LEU A 74 1.58 -17.05 -8.65
C LEU A 74 0.37 -16.21 -9.12
N PRO A 75 -0.87 -16.64 -8.86
CA PRO A 75 -2.03 -15.80 -9.11
C PRO A 75 -2.08 -14.61 -8.13
N VAL A 76 -2.73 -13.52 -8.55
CA VAL A 76 -3.11 -12.43 -7.66
C VAL A 76 -4.47 -12.74 -7.05
N GLU A 77 -4.49 -12.99 -5.75
CA GLU A 77 -5.74 -13.16 -5.00
C GLU A 77 -6.26 -11.78 -4.57
N VAL A 78 -7.49 -11.45 -4.92
CA VAL A 78 -8.08 -10.15 -4.56
C VAL A 78 -8.83 -10.27 -3.23
N LEU A 79 -8.46 -9.44 -2.26
CA LEU A 79 -9.06 -9.40 -0.94
C LEU A 79 -9.72 -8.03 -0.68
N ASP A 80 -11.04 -8.02 -0.60
CA ASP A 80 -11.84 -6.80 -0.41
C ASP A 80 -11.45 -6.01 0.85
N GLY A 81 -11.05 -6.73 1.90
CA GLY A 81 -10.62 -6.12 3.15
C GLY A 81 -9.32 -5.31 3.07
N LEU A 82 -8.50 -5.47 2.02
CA LEU A 82 -7.31 -4.65 1.79
C LEU A 82 -7.59 -3.34 1.04
N ALA A 83 -8.86 -3.02 0.73
CA ALA A 83 -9.20 -1.76 0.10
C ALA A 83 -8.87 -0.56 0.99
N GLU A 84 -8.49 0.56 0.36
CA GLU A 84 -8.21 1.82 1.08
C GLU A 84 -9.50 2.45 1.62
N TYR A 85 -9.36 3.42 2.51
CA TYR A 85 -10.48 4.17 3.06
C TYR A 85 -11.23 4.98 1.99
N ASP A 86 -10.58 5.29 0.87
CA ASP A 86 -11.14 6.09 -0.23
C ASP A 86 -11.92 5.28 -1.26
N ARG A 87 -12.12 3.98 -1.06
CA ARG A 87 -12.68 3.03 -2.04
C ARG A 87 -14.01 3.44 -2.66
N ASP A 88 -14.82 4.15 -1.90
CA ASP A 88 -16.18 4.54 -2.31
C ASP A 88 -16.29 6.04 -2.67
N LEU A 89 -15.16 6.77 -2.65
CA LEU A 89 -15.14 8.19 -2.95
C LEU A 89 -15.14 8.45 -4.47
N PRO A 90 -15.85 9.49 -4.94
CA PRO A 90 -15.90 9.85 -6.37
C PRO A 90 -14.65 10.56 -6.87
N ALA A 91 -13.66 10.74 -6.01
CA ALA A 91 -12.43 11.43 -6.34
C ALA A 91 -11.21 10.68 -5.78
N TYR A 92 -10.19 10.54 -6.61
CA TYR A 92 -8.86 10.18 -6.19
C TYR A 92 -7.88 11.29 -6.55
N ILE A 93 -7.21 11.85 -5.55
CA ILE A 93 -6.24 12.92 -5.71
C ILE A 93 -4.95 12.50 -5.05
N PRO A 94 -3.86 12.33 -5.85
CA PRO A 94 -2.54 12.07 -5.29
C PRO A 94 -2.17 13.07 -4.21
N ILE A 95 -1.49 12.63 -3.16
CA ILE A 95 -1.18 13.48 -2.00
C ILE A 95 -0.31 14.69 -2.39
N GLU A 96 0.52 14.54 -3.39
CA GLU A 96 1.33 15.62 -3.98
C GLU A 96 0.48 16.73 -4.60
N ASP A 97 -0.67 16.39 -5.20
CA ASP A 97 -1.64 17.36 -5.76
C ASP A 97 -2.57 17.92 -4.69
N ALA A 98 -2.91 17.12 -3.68
CA ALA A 98 -3.83 17.53 -2.61
C ALA A 98 -3.31 18.74 -1.82
N LYS A 99 -1.98 18.87 -1.68
CA LYS A 99 -1.35 20.03 -1.04
C LYS A 99 -1.74 21.36 -1.70
N ARG A 100 -1.91 21.37 -3.03
CA ARG A 100 -2.27 22.55 -3.81
C ARG A 100 -3.78 22.80 -3.82
N ASP A 101 -4.55 21.75 -4.08
CA ASP A 101 -5.96 21.86 -4.45
C ASP A 101 -6.93 21.60 -3.27
N PHE A 102 -6.47 20.86 -2.23
CA PHE A 102 -7.29 20.39 -1.09
C PHE A 102 -6.52 20.53 0.24
N ARG A 103 -6.08 21.73 0.53
CA ARG A 103 -5.17 22.03 1.62
C ARG A 103 -5.66 21.51 2.99
N ALA A 104 -6.93 21.68 3.34
CA ALA A 104 -7.46 21.23 4.63
C ALA A 104 -7.37 19.70 4.79
N THR A 105 -7.76 18.94 3.74
CA THR A 105 -7.64 17.47 3.74
C THR A 105 -6.17 17.03 3.80
N TYR A 106 -5.30 17.70 3.05
CA TYR A 106 -3.87 17.45 3.09
C TYR A 106 -3.31 17.65 4.50
N ASP A 107 -3.59 18.80 5.14
CA ASP A 107 -3.08 19.12 6.47
C ASP A 107 -3.61 18.14 7.53
N ARG A 108 -4.86 17.68 7.41
CA ARG A 108 -5.45 16.67 8.28
C ARG A 108 -4.74 15.30 8.14
N ILE A 109 -4.50 14.85 6.91
CA ILE A 109 -3.75 13.62 6.64
C ILE A 109 -2.31 13.74 7.15
N LYS A 110 -1.67 14.87 6.93
CA LYS A 110 -0.30 15.14 7.42
C LYS A 110 -0.23 15.22 8.95
N ALA A 111 -1.31 15.61 9.60
CA ALA A 111 -1.44 15.56 11.06
C ALA A 111 -1.69 14.13 11.59
N GLY A 112 -1.83 13.15 10.70
CA GLY A 112 -1.99 11.73 11.04
C GLY A 112 -3.42 11.26 11.18
N HIS A 113 -4.41 12.01 10.69
CA HIS A 113 -5.83 11.70 10.79
C HIS A 113 -6.44 11.30 9.45
N LEU A 114 -7.40 10.38 9.48
CA LEU A 114 -8.25 10.07 8.33
C LEU A 114 -9.15 11.27 7.97
N PRO A 115 -9.55 11.43 6.69
CA PRO A 115 -10.56 12.41 6.30
C PRO A 115 -11.85 12.25 7.12
N GLU A 116 -12.55 13.36 7.40
CA GLU A 116 -13.71 13.39 8.33
C GLU A 116 -14.89 12.51 7.90
N GLN A 117 -15.09 12.36 6.59
CA GLN A 117 -16.16 11.54 6.04
C GLN A 117 -15.91 10.03 6.13
N ILE A 118 -14.74 9.60 6.59
CA ILE A 118 -14.37 8.18 6.66
C ILE A 118 -14.77 7.60 8.01
N ASP A 119 -15.48 6.47 7.99
CA ASP A 119 -15.68 5.64 9.18
C ASP A 119 -14.37 4.92 9.53
N GLY A 120 -13.56 5.61 10.35
CA GLY A 120 -12.25 5.10 10.78
C GLY A 120 -12.32 3.77 11.51
N PRO A 121 -13.19 3.59 12.52
CA PRO A 121 -13.39 2.32 13.20
C PRO A 121 -13.73 1.16 12.28
N ALA A 122 -14.65 1.34 11.35
CA ALA A 122 -15.01 0.31 10.37
C ALA A 122 -13.85 -0.03 9.43
N PHE A 123 -13.10 0.98 8.98
CA PHE A 123 -11.89 0.78 8.17
C PHE A 123 -10.83 -0.04 8.92
N VAL A 124 -10.54 0.32 10.17
CA VAL A 124 -9.56 -0.37 11.02
C VAL A 124 -9.99 -1.82 11.25
N ALA A 125 -11.23 -2.06 11.66
CA ALA A 125 -11.74 -3.41 11.92
C ALA A 125 -11.66 -4.31 10.68
N ARG A 126 -12.01 -3.79 9.50
CA ARG A 126 -11.94 -4.51 8.22
C ARG A 126 -10.50 -4.92 7.88
N VAL A 127 -9.56 -4.00 7.96
CA VAL A 127 -8.15 -4.27 7.66
C VAL A 127 -7.55 -5.30 8.62
N LEU A 128 -7.74 -5.11 9.93
CA LEU A 128 -7.20 -6.01 10.95
C LEU A 128 -7.82 -7.41 10.86
N GLY A 129 -9.12 -7.51 10.62
CA GLY A 129 -9.80 -8.78 10.41
C GLY A 129 -9.23 -9.55 9.22
N THR A 130 -9.10 -8.89 8.07
CA THR A 130 -8.54 -9.49 6.85
C THR A 130 -7.10 -9.97 7.04
N VAL A 131 -6.25 -9.17 7.70
CA VAL A 131 -4.86 -9.60 7.96
C VAL A 131 -4.80 -10.74 8.96
N SER A 132 -5.67 -10.75 9.97
CA SER A 132 -5.76 -11.87 10.92
C SER A 132 -6.13 -13.19 10.23
N GLU A 133 -7.12 -13.18 9.33
CA GLU A 133 -7.51 -14.33 8.53
C GLU A 133 -6.37 -14.78 7.58
N LEU A 134 -5.71 -13.83 6.95
CA LEU A 134 -4.60 -14.09 6.05
C LEU A 134 -3.43 -14.79 6.75
N VAL A 135 -3.08 -14.32 7.94
CA VAL A 135 -2.00 -14.90 8.77
C VAL A 135 -2.40 -16.24 9.33
N ALA A 136 -3.65 -16.40 9.76
CA ALA A 136 -4.17 -17.66 10.30
C ALA A 136 -4.19 -18.79 9.25
N ALA A 137 -4.37 -18.45 7.99
CA ALA A 137 -4.39 -19.39 6.86
C ALA A 137 -2.99 -19.73 6.32
N ALA A 138 -1.92 -19.09 6.81
CA ALA A 138 -0.56 -19.26 6.31
C ALA A 138 0.25 -20.23 7.18
N GLU A 139 1.15 -21.00 6.54
CA GLU A 139 2.11 -21.83 7.26
C GLU A 139 3.23 -20.99 7.90
N PRO A 140 3.87 -21.45 8.97
CA PRO A 140 4.87 -20.68 9.70
C PRO A 140 6.04 -20.14 8.88
N ALA A 141 6.45 -20.86 7.83
CA ALA A 141 7.52 -20.47 6.91
C ALA A 141 7.05 -19.61 5.73
N ASP A 142 5.75 -19.36 5.61
CA ASP A 142 5.20 -18.61 4.50
C ASP A 142 5.49 -17.11 4.58
N THR A 143 5.83 -16.58 3.42
CA THR A 143 5.79 -15.16 3.12
C THR A 143 4.56 -14.86 2.26
N VAL A 144 3.71 -13.98 2.75
CA VAL A 144 2.56 -13.45 2.00
C VAL A 144 2.91 -12.04 1.53
N VAL A 145 2.83 -11.79 0.23
CA VAL A 145 3.04 -10.46 -0.35
C VAL A 145 1.70 -9.80 -0.61
N ALA A 146 1.44 -8.68 0.04
CA ALA A 146 0.17 -7.97 -0.03
C ALA A 146 0.35 -6.58 -0.68
N PHE A 147 -0.27 -6.38 -1.84
CA PHE A 147 -0.31 -5.10 -2.52
C PHE A 147 -1.53 -4.30 -2.03
N ALA A 148 -1.26 -3.19 -1.36
CA ALA A 148 -2.28 -2.41 -0.67
C ALA A 148 -1.98 -0.90 -0.72
N HIS A 149 -2.30 -0.18 0.33
CA HIS A 149 -2.36 1.28 0.37
C HIS A 149 -1.68 1.84 1.62
N GLY A 150 -1.45 3.15 1.60
CA GLY A 150 -0.82 3.85 2.72
C GLY A 150 -1.62 3.77 4.02
N GLY A 151 -2.95 3.89 3.94
CA GLY A 151 -3.82 3.76 5.11
C GLY A 151 -3.84 2.34 5.68
N VAL A 152 -3.92 1.33 4.82
CA VAL A 152 -3.87 -0.09 5.22
C VAL A 152 -2.59 -0.42 5.98
N VAL A 153 -1.42 0.00 5.45
CA VAL A 153 -0.13 -0.20 6.13
C VAL A 153 -0.09 0.51 7.47
N ASN A 154 -0.56 1.76 7.51
CA ASN A 154 -0.57 2.57 8.72
C ASN A 154 -1.48 1.99 9.82
N VAL A 155 -2.65 1.47 9.47
CA VAL A 155 -3.57 0.82 10.43
C VAL A 155 -2.89 -0.37 11.12
N LEU A 156 -2.18 -1.20 10.34
CA LEU A 156 -1.45 -2.33 10.92
C LEU A 156 -0.31 -1.87 11.83
N LEU A 157 0.42 -0.83 11.44
CA LEU A 157 1.48 -0.27 12.27
C LEU A 157 0.93 0.40 13.51
N GLN A 158 -0.21 1.09 13.41
CA GLN A 158 -0.91 1.67 14.56
C GLN A 158 -1.24 0.61 15.61
N ASP A 159 -1.85 -0.50 15.17
CA ASP A 159 -2.26 -1.58 16.06
C ASP A 159 -1.05 -2.32 16.68
N ILE A 160 0.01 -2.58 15.91
CA ILE A 160 1.21 -3.29 16.39
C ILE A 160 2.03 -2.44 17.36
N LEU A 161 2.13 -1.13 17.12
CA LEU A 161 2.98 -0.21 17.88
C LEU A 161 2.23 0.56 18.95
N GLY A 162 0.90 0.40 19.06
CA GLY A 162 0.06 1.10 20.02
C GLY A 162 0.01 2.61 19.80
N LEU A 163 -0.07 3.06 18.54
CA LEU A 163 -0.04 4.47 18.19
C LEU A 163 -1.44 5.10 18.27
N GLU A 164 -1.51 6.35 18.71
CA GLU A 164 -2.80 7.07 18.81
C GLU A 164 -3.36 7.46 17.43
N ARG A 165 -2.47 7.85 16.50
CA ARG A 165 -2.86 8.38 15.19
C ARG A 165 -2.82 7.31 14.10
N PRO A 166 -3.89 7.19 13.29
CA PRO A 166 -3.98 6.13 12.27
C PRO A 166 -3.06 6.34 11.06
N LEU A 167 -2.58 7.55 10.78
CA LEU A 167 -1.71 7.84 9.63
C LEU A 167 -0.38 8.45 10.08
N THR A 168 0.41 7.70 10.84
CA THR A 168 1.67 8.20 11.44
C THR A 168 2.85 8.18 10.47
N PHE A 169 2.91 7.19 9.59
CA PHE A 169 4.07 6.96 8.71
C PHE A 169 3.82 7.48 7.29
N PRO A 170 4.82 8.17 6.68
CA PRO A 170 4.78 8.48 5.26
C PRO A 170 5.11 7.21 4.46
N ILE A 171 4.09 6.45 4.07
CA ILE A 171 4.27 5.26 3.24
C ILE A 171 4.37 5.68 1.79
N ASP A 172 5.51 5.49 1.15
CA ASP A 172 5.78 5.89 -0.24
C ASP A 172 5.24 4.90 -1.27
N TYR A 173 5.07 5.34 -2.52
CA TYR A 173 4.70 4.46 -3.64
C TYR A 173 5.71 3.33 -3.80
N CYS A 174 5.23 2.11 -3.97
CA CYS A 174 6.00 0.87 -4.04
C CYS A 174 6.93 0.62 -2.85
N SER A 175 6.81 1.36 -1.74
CA SER A 175 7.56 1.05 -0.53
C SER A 175 7.14 -0.28 0.07
N ILE A 176 8.08 -0.90 0.78
CA ILE A 176 7.92 -2.20 1.41
C ILE A 176 7.93 -2.05 2.92
N THR A 177 6.91 -2.60 3.55
CA THR A 177 6.81 -2.73 5.02
C THR A 177 6.69 -4.21 5.35
N ARG A 178 7.54 -4.71 6.27
CA ARG A 178 7.56 -6.11 6.66
C ARG A 178 7.11 -6.27 8.09
N ILE A 179 6.17 -7.19 8.30
CA ILE A 179 5.66 -7.56 9.61
C ILE A 179 5.89 -9.06 9.81
N LEU A 180 6.49 -9.42 10.94
CA LEU A 180 6.72 -10.78 11.35
C LEU A 180 5.68 -11.19 12.38
N PHE A 181 5.08 -12.36 12.18
CA PHE A 181 4.13 -12.98 13.10
C PHE A 181 4.75 -14.26 13.66
N SER A 182 4.98 -14.30 14.97
CA SER A 182 5.49 -15.48 15.64
C SER A 182 4.37 -16.47 15.98
N ARG A 183 4.73 -17.73 16.24
CA ARG A 183 3.79 -18.76 16.73
C ARG A 183 3.23 -18.42 18.11
N SER A 184 3.92 -17.62 18.89
CA SER A 184 3.47 -17.16 20.22
C SER A 184 2.54 -15.95 20.17
N GLY A 185 2.15 -15.48 18.96
CA GLY A 185 1.26 -14.33 18.76
C GLY A 185 1.96 -12.98 18.78
N ASN A 186 3.30 -12.93 18.95
CA ASN A 186 4.03 -11.66 18.86
C ASN A 186 4.04 -11.15 17.42
N ARG A 187 3.90 -9.83 17.26
CA ARG A 187 3.95 -9.11 15.98
C ARG A 187 5.08 -8.08 16.02
N THR A 188 5.90 -8.07 14.99
CA THR A 188 7.06 -7.17 14.92
C THR A 188 7.11 -6.48 13.57
N ALA A 189 7.14 -5.15 13.56
CA ALA A 189 7.45 -4.37 12.36
C ALA A 189 8.96 -4.44 12.12
N ALA A 190 9.39 -5.31 11.19
CA ALA A 190 10.80 -5.55 10.90
C ALA A 190 11.42 -4.47 10.02
N THR A 191 10.66 -3.92 9.08
CA THR A 191 11.02 -2.75 8.27
C THR A 191 9.77 -1.94 7.96
N ILE A 192 9.90 -0.62 7.89
CA ILE A 192 8.81 0.30 7.58
C ILE A 192 9.26 1.21 6.45
N ASN A 193 8.44 1.31 5.39
CA ASN A 193 8.64 2.24 4.27
C ASN A 193 10.00 2.11 3.56
N GLU A 194 10.52 0.88 3.41
CA GLU A 194 11.73 0.64 2.63
C GLU A 194 11.43 0.93 1.14
N ASN A 195 12.18 1.84 0.52
CA ASN A 195 11.88 2.38 -0.80
C ASN A 195 13.13 2.63 -1.67
N SER A 196 14.28 2.09 -1.29
CA SER A 196 15.57 2.30 -1.97
C SER A 196 15.52 1.93 -3.46
N HIS A 197 14.74 0.91 -3.81
CA HIS A 197 14.58 0.42 -5.18
C HIS A 197 13.78 1.34 -6.11
N VAL A 198 13.04 2.30 -5.55
CA VAL A 198 12.24 3.28 -6.30
C VAL A 198 12.57 4.72 -5.91
N TRP A 199 13.64 4.95 -5.16
CA TRP A 199 13.99 6.25 -4.60
C TRP A 199 14.06 7.37 -5.64
N ASP A 200 14.69 7.09 -6.77
CA ASP A 200 14.82 8.02 -7.91
C ASP A 200 13.51 8.26 -8.68
N LEU A 201 12.51 7.38 -8.48
CA LEU A 201 11.18 7.48 -9.10
C LEU A 201 10.13 8.07 -8.15
N LEU A 202 10.48 8.40 -6.92
CA LEU A 202 9.53 9.05 -6.01
C LEU A 202 9.29 10.50 -6.45
N PRO A 203 8.03 10.98 -6.51
CA PRO A 203 7.71 12.33 -6.98
C PRO A 203 8.52 13.43 -6.29
N ARG A 204 8.74 13.29 -4.97
CA ARG A 204 9.50 14.27 -4.18
C ARG A 204 11.01 14.32 -4.51
N ASN A 205 11.56 13.30 -5.13
CA ASN A 205 12.99 13.18 -5.45
C ASN A 205 13.28 13.48 -6.92
N ARG A 206 12.24 13.69 -7.72
CA ARG A 206 12.39 14.08 -9.13
C ARG A 206 12.47 15.60 -9.25
N PRO A 207 13.35 16.15 -10.11
CA PRO A 207 13.31 17.56 -10.41
C PRO A 207 11.91 17.90 -10.92
N ALA A 208 11.37 19.04 -10.47
CA ALA A 208 10.16 19.59 -11.07
C ALA A 208 10.39 19.63 -12.58
N ALA A 209 9.51 18.97 -13.36
CA ALA A 209 9.53 19.14 -14.79
C ALA A 209 9.53 20.66 -15.05
N ALA A 210 10.49 21.15 -15.80
CA ALA A 210 10.48 22.53 -16.24
C ALA A 210 9.08 22.74 -16.85
N CYS A 211 8.30 23.64 -16.27
CA CYS A 211 7.08 24.08 -16.90
C CYS A 211 7.47 24.54 -18.29
N ASP A 212 7.13 23.75 -19.30
CA ASP A 212 7.24 24.16 -20.68
C ASP A 212 6.48 25.48 -20.79
N ALA A 213 7.26 26.54 -20.85
CA ALA A 213 6.75 27.85 -21.25
C ALA A 213 6.31 27.71 -22.71
N ILE A 214 5.01 27.72 -22.95
CA ILE A 214 4.38 28.13 -24.20
C ILE A 214 3.29 29.13 -23.83
#